data_6fc3d455a32e4218480fa213cee07a1c
#
_entry.id   6fc3d455a32e4218480fa213cee07a1c
#
_cell.length_a   1.000
_cell.length_b   1.000
_cell.length_c   1.000
_cell.angle_alpha   90.00
_cell.angle_beta   90.00
_cell.angle_gamma   90.00
#
_symmetry.space_group_name_H-M   'P 1'
#
loop_
_entity.id
_entity.type
_entity.pdbx_description
1 polymer ?
#
loop_
_entity_poly.entity_id
_entity_poly.type
_entity_poly.pdbx_seq_one_letter_code
_entity_poly.pdbx_strand_id
1 'polypeptide(L)'
;DKDVASPRHAEFDGMFGTSAAFNAFSGSKGHERIAAGASLFSDLADASNLTLDTELDSFYAMDAVTMRLPALLQAVSDVRIAAKDAATAPPAVAGDGVVVATSGIPTAVQSAVERSSEAGRVAVEALEGAMKSNPEGDTRRALGDSVAELSSMVGSLADASTSAAAAKQAEAVIGQIDAVWQGADAEMVRLIRARIDTLRGEQALNLGIVGLSILLAAILAF
;
A
#
# COMPACT_ATOMS: atom_id res chain seq x y z
N ASP A 1 1.91 20.56 -10.50
CA ASP A 1 2.91 21.07 -9.52
C ASP A 1 2.43 22.25 -8.63
N LYS A 2 1.21 22.74 -8.79
CA LYS A 2 0.68 23.84 -7.96
C LYS A 2 -0.18 23.39 -6.78
N ASP A 3 -0.59 22.12 -6.72
CA ASP A 3 -1.47 21.59 -5.67
C ASP A 3 -0.73 21.11 -4.40
N VAL A 4 0.59 21.07 -4.44
CA VAL A 4 1.43 20.53 -3.34
C VAL A 4 1.51 21.49 -2.13
N ALA A 5 1.14 22.76 -2.30
CA ALA A 5 1.16 23.78 -1.23
C ALA A 5 -0.24 24.25 -0.85
N SER A 6 -1.23 23.35 -0.77
CA SER A 6 -2.58 23.75 -0.36
C SER A 6 -2.63 24.13 1.13
N PRO A 7 -3.53 25.03 1.56
CA PRO A 7 -3.72 25.38 2.98
C PRO A 7 -3.99 24.16 3.89
N ARG A 8 -4.58 23.10 3.34
CA ARG A 8 -4.79 21.82 4.04
C ARG A 8 -3.49 21.15 4.44
N HIS A 9 -2.43 21.32 3.64
CA HIS A 9 -1.13 20.70 3.93
C HIS A 9 -0.52 21.25 5.21
N ALA A 10 -0.55 22.57 5.41
CA ALA A 10 -0.03 23.20 6.63
C ALA A 10 -0.82 22.79 7.88
N GLU A 11 -2.12 22.53 7.74
CA GLU A 11 -2.98 22.03 8.82
C GLU A 11 -2.61 20.57 9.17
N PHE A 12 -2.45 19.69 8.18
CA PHE A 12 -2.01 18.31 8.39
C PHE A 12 -0.63 18.24 9.02
N ASP A 13 0.28 19.07 8.57
CA ASP A 13 1.63 19.14 9.07
C ASP A 13 1.69 19.57 10.54
N GLY A 14 0.88 20.56 10.93
CA GLY A 14 0.71 20.96 12.32
C GLY A 14 0.13 19.85 13.22
N MET A 15 -0.69 18.94 12.65
CA MET A 15 -1.30 17.83 13.39
C MET A 15 -0.36 16.63 13.54
N PHE A 16 0.41 16.29 12.52
CA PHE A 16 1.14 15.02 12.44
C PHE A 16 2.68 15.17 12.45
N GLY A 17 3.21 16.39 12.31
CA GLY A 17 4.65 16.65 12.32
C GLY A 17 5.42 16.02 11.15
N THR A 18 4.76 15.81 10.01
CA THR A 18 5.29 15.07 8.85
C THR A 18 5.98 15.94 7.81
N SER A 19 6.28 17.23 8.12
CA SER A 19 6.92 18.20 7.21
C SER A 19 8.17 17.67 6.53
N ALA A 20 9.04 16.99 7.27
CA ALA A 20 10.31 16.50 6.73
C ALA A 20 10.07 15.42 5.66
N ALA A 21 9.21 14.45 5.93
CA ALA A 21 8.85 13.37 5.01
C ALA A 21 8.11 13.91 3.78
N PHE A 22 7.20 14.86 3.96
CA PHE A 22 6.50 15.51 2.87
C PHE A 22 7.44 16.31 1.96
N ASN A 23 8.37 17.06 2.53
CA ASN A 23 9.36 17.81 1.76
C ASN A 23 10.29 16.87 0.97
N ALA A 24 10.70 15.74 1.57
CA ALA A 24 11.45 14.69 0.89
C ALA A 24 10.66 14.11 -0.29
N PHE A 25 9.37 13.78 -0.09
CA PHE A 25 8.48 13.31 -1.15
C PHE A 25 8.30 14.34 -2.27
N SER A 26 8.06 15.59 -1.91
CA SER A 26 7.82 16.67 -2.87
C SER A 26 9.06 17.04 -3.67
N GLY A 27 10.26 16.94 -3.07
CA GLY A 27 11.54 17.22 -3.71
C GLY A 27 12.08 16.07 -4.56
N SER A 28 11.61 14.84 -4.34
CA SER A 28 12.08 13.65 -5.05
C SER A 28 11.38 13.46 -6.41
N LYS A 29 12.01 12.68 -7.31
CA LYS A 29 11.48 12.39 -8.66
C LYS A 29 11.69 10.92 -9.00
N GLY A 30 10.88 10.42 -9.94
CA GLY A 30 11.01 9.06 -10.46
C GLY A 30 10.98 8.01 -9.35
N HIS A 31 11.93 7.10 -9.37
CA HIS A 31 12.03 5.98 -8.42
C HIS A 31 12.20 6.43 -6.96
N GLU A 32 13.02 7.48 -6.71
CA GLU A 32 13.22 8.01 -5.36
C GLU A 32 11.92 8.55 -4.75
N ARG A 33 11.00 9.05 -5.57
CA ARG A 33 9.70 9.52 -5.10
C ARG A 33 8.83 8.38 -4.55
N ILE A 34 8.97 7.16 -5.07
CA ILE A 34 8.24 5.99 -4.55
C ILE A 34 8.70 5.69 -3.13
N ALA A 35 10.01 5.64 -2.90
CA ALA A 35 10.59 5.40 -1.57
C ALA A 35 10.22 6.51 -0.57
N ALA A 36 10.33 7.78 -1.00
CA ALA A 36 9.94 8.92 -0.17
C ALA A 36 8.43 8.93 0.16
N GLY A 37 7.59 8.50 -0.79
CA GLY A 37 6.15 8.31 -0.58
C GLY A 37 5.85 7.22 0.44
N ALA A 38 6.53 6.08 0.35
CA ALA A 38 6.40 5.00 1.33
C ALA A 38 6.78 5.46 2.75
N SER A 39 7.89 6.22 2.89
CA SER A 39 8.27 6.81 4.18
C SER A 39 7.22 7.77 4.72
N LEU A 40 6.67 8.65 3.86
CA LEU A 40 5.61 9.58 4.25
C LEU A 40 4.35 8.85 4.75
N PHE A 41 3.93 7.77 4.08
CA PHE A 41 2.79 6.95 4.52
C PHE A 41 3.05 6.29 5.88
N SER A 42 4.25 5.76 6.11
CA SER A 42 4.65 5.18 7.39
C SER A 42 4.59 6.21 8.50
N ASP A 43 5.18 7.40 8.29
CA ASP A 43 5.21 8.47 9.28
C ASP A 43 3.79 8.98 9.61
N LEU A 44 2.91 9.07 8.60
CA LEU A 44 1.50 9.43 8.80
C LEU A 44 0.73 8.36 9.60
N ALA A 45 0.94 7.09 9.30
CA ALA A 45 0.29 5.98 10.00
C ALA A 45 0.71 5.96 11.48
N ASP A 46 1.99 6.19 11.78
CA ASP A 46 2.51 6.24 13.14
C ASP A 46 2.00 7.49 13.89
N ALA A 47 2.08 8.66 13.28
CA ALA A 47 1.65 9.92 13.89
C ALA A 47 0.14 9.98 14.15
N SER A 48 -0.66 9.31 13.32
CA SER A 48 -2.12 9.20 13.49
C SER A 48 -2.55 8.12 14.48
N ASN A 49 -1.61 7.35 15.04
CA ASN A 49 -1.87 6.13 15.83
C ASN A 49 -2.74 5.08 15.08
N LEU A 50 -2.78 5.14 13.77
CA LEU A 50 -3.53 4.20 12.94
C LEU A 50 -2.99 2.77 13.09
N THR A 51 -1.67 2.64 13.38
CA THR A 51 -0.99 1.38 13.66
C THR A 51 -1.45 0.71 14.96
N LEU A 52 -2.18 1.42 15.83
CA LEU A 52 -2.71 0.90 17.10
C LEU A 52 -4.18 0.44 17.00
N ASP A 53 -4.71 0.31 15.78
CA ASP A 53 -6.07 -0.21 15.60
C ASP A 53 -6.17 -1.65 16.10
N THR A 54 -7.17 -1.92 16.92
CA THR A 54 -7.41 -3.24 17.55
C THR A 54 -8.27 -4.17 16.69
N GLU A 55 -8.90 -3.65 15.65
CA GLU A 55 -9.70 -4.45 14.72
C GLU A 55 -8.83 -4.96 13.58
N LEU A 56 -8.83 -6.27 13.38
CA LEU A 56 -7.92 -6.91 12.44
C LEU A 56 -8.19 -6.56 10.98
N ASP A 57 -9.44 -6.30 10.60
CA ASP A 57 -9.78 -5.97 9.21
C ASP A 57 -9.25 -4.60 8.80
N SER A 58 -9.47 -3.57 9.61
CA SER A 58 -8.90 -2.23 9.39
C SER A 58 -7.39 -2.20 9.56
N PHE A 59 -6.84 -2.96 10.54
CA PHE A 59 -5.39 -3.10 10.71
C PHE A 59 -4.71 -3.67 9.46
N TYR A 60 -5.20 -4.80 8.93
CA TYR A 60 -4.62 -5.40 7.72
C TYR A 60 -4.83 -4.52 6.47
N ALA A 61 -5.96 -3.84 6.35
CA ALA A 61 -6.19 -2.89 5.26
C ALA A 61 -5.20 -1.72 5.32
N MET A 62 -4.96 -1.18 6.51
CA MET A 62 -3.99 -0.13 6.76
C MET A 62 -2.56 -0.60 6.45
N ASP A 63 -2.13 -1.76 6.97
CA ASP A 63 -0.81 -2.34 6.69
C ASP A 63 -0.59 -2.53 5.18
N ALA A 64 -1.61 -3.01 4.47
CA ALA A 64 -1.56 -3.15 3.02
C ALA A 64 -1.35 -1.79 2.32
N VAL A 65 -2.13 -0.77 2.66
CA VAL A 65 -2.11 0.55 2.00
C VAL A 65 -0.84 1.32 2.33
N THR A 66 -0.38 1.30 3.59
CA THR A 66 0.72 2.15 4.04
C THR A 66 2.10 1.51 3.90
N MET A 67 2.18 0.17 3.93
CA MET A 67 3.46 -0.54 3.96
C MET A 67 3.64 -1.50 2.78
N ARG A 68 2.67 -2.39 2.50
CA ARG A 68 2.90 -3.51 1.60
C ARG A 68 2.77 -3.13 0.12
N LEU A 69 1.74 -2.38 -0.25
CA LEU A 69 1.57 -1.90 -1.63
C LEU A 69 2.67 -0.92 -2.05
N PRO A 70 3.13 0.05 -1.21
CA PRO A 70 4.31 0.85 -1.50
C PRO A 70 5.58 0.02 -1.73
N ALA A 71 5.84 -0.98 -0.88
CA ALA A 71 7.00 -1.86 -1.03
C ALA A 71 6.93 -2.69 -2.32
N LEU A 72 5.75 -3.21 -2.67
CA LEU A 72 5.53 -3.91 -3.93
C LEU A 72 5.74 -2.98 -5.13
N LEU A 73 5.19 -1.77 -5.10
CA LEU A 73 5.36 -0.78 -6.16
C LEU A 73 6.84 -0.46 -6.39
N GLN A 74 7.62 -0.31 -5.32
CA GLN A 74 9.06 -0.10 -5.40
C GLN A 74 9.76 -1.29 -6.04
N ALA A 75 9.51 -2.51 -5.55
CA ALA A 75 10.12 -3.73 -6.06
C ALA A 75 9.81 -3.97 -7.55
N VAL A 76 8.57 -3.75 -7.98
CA VAL A 76 8.17 -3.87 -9.40
C VAL A 76 8.79 -2.76 -10.26
N SER A 77 8.95 -1.55 -9.71
CA SER A 77 9.65 -0.47 -10.39
C SER A 77 11.14 -0.78 -10.60
N ASP A 78 11.77 -1.49 -9.65
CA ASP A 78 13.15 -1.99 -9.80
C ASP A 78 13.27 -2.97 -10.97
N VAL A 79 12.29 -3.87 -11.14
CA VAL A 79 12.25 -4.78 -12.31
C VAL A 79 12.24 -3.99 -13.60
N ARG A 80 11.38 -2.97 -13.70
CA ARG A 80 11.28 -2.14 -14.89
C ARG A 80 12.58 -1.40 -15.21
N ILE A 81 13.24 -0.86 -14.19
CA ILE A 81 14.53 -0.17 -14.33
C ILE A 81 15.61 -1.16 -14.76
N ALA A 82 15.78 -2.26 -14.03
CA ALA A 82 16.78 -3.28 -14.35
C ALA A 82 16.60 -3.86 -15.76
N ALA A 83 15.36 -4.09 -16.17
CA ALA A 83 15.05 -4.59 -17.51
C ALA A 83 15.36 -3.56 -18.60
N LYS A 84 15.12 -2.27 -18.35
CA LYS A 84 15.48 -1.18 -19.27
C LYS A 84 17.00 -1.03 -19.41
N ASP A 85 17.71 -1.07 -18.28
CA ASP A 85 19.17 -0.98 -18.27
C ASP A 85 19.80 -2.16 -19.02
N ALA A 86 19.25 -3.37 -18.81
CA ALA A 86 19.67 -4.56 -19.55
C ALA A 86 19.46 -4.45 -21.07
N ALA A 87 18.37 -3.80 -21.50
CA ALA A 87 18.07 -3.59 -22.91
C ALA A 87 18.99 -2.55 -23.58
N THR A 88 19.55 -1.61 -22.80
CA THR A 88 20.45 -0.54 -23.27
C THR A 88 21.93 -0.88 -23.10
N ALA A 89 22.24 -1.95 -22.36
CA ALA A 89 23.61 -2.39 -22.14
C ALA A 89 24.26 -2.81 -23.47
N PRO A 90 25.53 -2.40 -23.74
CA PRO A 90 26.23 -2.88 -24.89
C PRO A 90 26.41 -4.40 -24.82
N PRO A 91 26.37 -5.13 -25.96
CA PRO A 91 26.55 -6.56 -25.97
C PRO A 91 27.93 -6.93 -25.36
N ALA A 92 27.94 -7.97 -24.54
CA ALA A 92 29.18 -8.46 -23.93
C ALA A 92 30.12 -8.96 -25.06
N VAL A 93 31.31 -8.37 -25.14
CA VAL A 93 32.35 -8.79 -26.07
C VAL A 93 33.37 -9.65 -25.33
N ALA A 94 33.51 -10.91 -25.72
CA ALA A 94 34.57 -11.78 -25.22
C ALA A 94 35.93 -11.23 -25.67
N GLY A 95 37.02 -11.57 -24.95
CA GLY A 95 38.37 -11.06 -25.23
C GLY A 95 38.93 -11.36 -26.63
N ASP A 96 38.26 -12.19 -27.39
CA ASP A 96 38.54 -12.53 -28.80
C ASP A 96 37.69 -11.75 -29.80
N GLY A 97 36.87 -10.78 -29.37
CA GLY A 97 36.01 -9.96 -30.21
C GLY A 97 34.69 -10.63 -30.60
N VAL A 98 34.40 -11.79 -30.06
CA VAL A 98 33.14 -12.51 -30.29
C VAL A 98 32.02 -11.89 -29.45
N VAL A 99 30.93 -11.46 -30.07
CA VAL A 99 29.73 -11.02 -29.38
C VAL A 99 29.08 -12.25 -28.73
N VAL A 100 29.16 -12.33 -27.40
CA VAL A 100 28.46 -13.38 -26.64
C VAL A 100 27.03 -12.97 -26.45
N ALA A 101 26.13 -13.63 -27.19
CA ALA A 101 24.70 -13.53 -26.90
C ALA A 101 24.43 -14.26 -25.56
N THR A 102 24.28 -13.50 -24.49
CA THR A 102 23.83 -14.04 -23.20
C THR A 102 22.35 -14.48 -23.38
N SER A 103 22.16 -15.78 -23.60
CA SER A 103 20.82 -16.40 -23.57
C SER A 103 20.35 -16.46 -22.14
N GLY A 104 19.45 -15.56 -21.72
CA GLY A 104 18.85 -15.57 -20.41
C GLY A 104 18.56 -14.17 -19.89
N ILE A 105 17.80 -14.12 -18.80
CA ILE A 105 17.54 -12.87 -18.08
C ILE A 105 18.80 -12.50 -17.29
N PRO A 106 19.30 -11.25 -17.38
CA PRO A 106 20.42 -10.77 -16.57
C PRO A 106 20.13 -10.93 -15.06
N THR A 107 21.14 -11.27 -14.28
CA THR A 107 21.00 -11.52 -12.83
C THR A 107 20.33 -10.36 -12.09
N ALA A 108 20.62 -9.11 -12.51
CA ALA A 108 20.00 -7.93 -11.91
C ALA A 108 18.48 -7.91 -12.10
N VAL A 109 17.99 -8.28 -13.28
CA VAL A 109 16.56 -8.38 -13.56
C VAL A 109 15.96 -9.54 -12.78
N GLN A 110 16.62 -10.70 -12.76
CA GLN A 110 16.16 -11.87 -12.01
C GLN A 110 16.03 -11.56 -10.52
N SER A 111 17.04 -10.96 -9.90
CA SER A 111 17.00 -10.57 -8.48
C SER A 111 15.91 -9.53 -8.18
N ALA A 112 15.62 -8.62 -9.12
CA ALA A 112 14.53 -7.67 -8.98
C ALA A 112 13.16 -8.38 -9.07
N VAL A 113 13.00 -9.35 -9.98
CA VAL A 113 11.79 -10.18 -10.11
C VAL A 113 11.55 -11.00 -8.84
N GLU A 114 12.58 -11.63 -8.27
CA GLU A 114 12.46 -12.38 -7.02
C GLU A 114 11.99 -11.50 -5.86
N ARG A 115 12.57 -10.28 -5.71
CA ARG A 115 12.13 -9.32 -4.69
C ARG A 115 10.69 -8.87 -4.91
N SER A 116 10.28 -8.65 -6.16
CA SER A 116 8.91 -8.24 -6.48
C SER A 116 7.90 -9.35 -6.20
N SER A 117 8.27 -10.61 -6.44
CA SER A 117 7.43 -11.77 -6.12
C SER A 117 7.21 -11.91 -4.62
N GLU A 118 8.26 -11.74 -3.81
CA GLU A 118 8.15 -11.78 -2.35
C GLU A 118 7.31 -10.59 -1.82
N ALA A 119 7.57 -9.37 -2.30
CA ALA A 119 6.78 -8.22 -1.92
C ALA A 119 5.30 -8.38 -2.31
N GLY A 120 5.03 -8.96 -3.49
CA GLY A 120 3.69 -9.27 -3.96
C GLY A 120 2.97 -10.28 -3.09
N ARG A 121 3.65 -11.37 -2.71
CA ARG A 121 3.10 -12.37 -1.79
C ARG A 121 2.69 -11.72 -0.46
N VAL A 122 3.56 -10.90 0.13
CA VAL A 122 3.30 -10.23 1.41
C VAL A 122 2.15 -9.21 1.29
N ALA A 123 2.05 -8.47 0.17
CA ALA A 123 0.96 -7.53 -0.06
C ALA A 123 -0.39 -8.24 -0.21
N VAL A 124 -0.42 -9.35 -0.96
CA VAL A 124 -1.62 -10.18 -1.12
C VAL A 124 -2.05 -10.79 0.21
N GLU A 125 -1.12 -11.32 1.00
CA GLU A 125 -1.41 -11.88 2.34
C GLU A 125 -2.04 -10.84 3.29
N ALA A 126 -1.55 -9.59 3.28
CA ALA A 126 -2.15 -8.52 4.09
C ALA A 126 -3.59 -8.22 3.65
N LEU A 127 -3.84 -8.11 2.34
CA LEU A 127 -5.18 -7.87 1.80
C LEU A 127 -6.13 -9.05 2.06
N GLU A 128 -5.65 -10.28 1.94
CA GLU A 128 -6.40 -11.49 2.31
C GLU A 128 -6.71 -11.51 3.82
N GLY A 129 -5.77 -11.04 4.65
CA GLY A 129 -5.96 -10.86 6.08
C GLY A 129 -7.13 -9.92 6.38
N ALA A 130 -7.19 -8.76 5.71
CA ALA A 130 -8.30 -7.82 5.81
C ALA A 130 -9.65 -8.47 5.40
N MET A 131 -9.66 -9.17 4.26
CA MET A 131 -10.85 -9.87 3.77
C MET A 131 -11.32 -11.00 4.68
N LYS A 132 -10.39 -11.72 5.31
CA LYS A 132 -10.69 -12.82 6.24
C LYS A 132 -11.20 -12.31 7.58
N SER A 133 -10.67 -11.20 8.03
CA SER A 133 -11.00 -10.61 9.35
C SER A 133 -12.30 -9.80 9.33
N ASN A 134 -12.87 -9.51 8.16
CA ASN A 134 -14.16 -8.85 8.03
C ASN A 134 -15.31 -9.88 7.99
N PRO A 135 -16.06 -10.07 9.08
CA PRO A 135 -17.08 -11.12 9.18
C PRO A 135 -18.28 -10.90 8.26
N GLU A 136 -18.55 -9.66 7.87
CA GLU A 136 -19.67 -9.28 7.00
C GLU A 136 -19.38 -9.61 5.52
N GLY A 137 -18.11 -9.84 5.19
CA GLY A 137 -17.65 -10.19 3.85
C GLY A 137 -17.67 -9.01 2.86
N ASP A 138 -17.90 -7.79 3.34
CA ASP A 138 -17.92 -6.59 2.49
C ASP A 138 -16.55 -6.31 1.87
N THR A 139 -15.49 -6.41 2.67
CA THR A 139 -14.11 -6.25 2.22
C THR A 139 -13.76 -7.26 1.12
N ARG A 140 -14.21 -8.50 1.24
CA ARG A 140 -14.02 -9.51 0.20
C ARG A 140 -14.78 -9.18 -1.09
N ARG A 141 -16.00 -8.63 -0.98
CA ARG A 141 -16.76 -8.19 -2.15
C ARG A 141 -16.11 -6.99 -2.83
N ALA A 142 -15.50 -6.11 -2.05
CA ALA A 142 -14.84 -4.92 -2.59
C ALA A 142 -13.49 -5.20 -3.25
N LEU A 143 -12.68 -6.11 -2.68
CA LEU A 143 -11.27 -6.27 -3.06
C LEU A 143 -10.96 -7.63 -3.71
N GLY A 144 -11.80 -8.65 -3.56
CA GLY A 144 -11.47 -10.03 -3.90
C GLY A 144 -10.97 -10.23 -5.32
N ASP A 145 -11.68 -9.71 -6.30
CA ASP A 145 -11.34 -9.87 -7.72
C ASP A 145 -10.03 -9.15 -8.07
N SER A 146 -9.86 -7.91 -7.62
CA SER A 146 -8.66 -7.12 -7.91
C SER A 146 -7.40 -7.67 -7.22
N VAL A 147 -7.53 -8.23 -6.02
CA VAL A 147 -6.43 -8.90 -5.31
C VAL A 147 -6.06 -10.22 -5.98
N ALA A 148 -7.03 -11.02 -6.44
CA ALA A 148 -6.78 -12.23 -7.18
C ALA A 148 -6.06 -11.94 -8.51
N GLU A 149 -6.47 -10.89 -9.21
CA GLU A 149 -5.79 -10.43 -10.42
C GLU A 149 -4.36 -9.97 -10.14
N LEU A 150 -4.12 -9.17 -9.09
CA LEU A 150 -2.77 -8.77 -8.67
C LEU A 150 -1.89 -9.99 -8.40
N SER A 151 -2.39 -10.96 -7.65
CA SER A 151 -1.68 -12.20 -7.35
C SER A 151 -1.27 -12.96 -8.63
N SER A 152 -2.20 -13.08 -9.58
CA SER A 152 -1.95 -13.72 -10.88
C SER A 152 -0.89 -12.97 -11.70
N MET A 153 -0.95 -11.63 -11.72
CA MET A 153 -0.01 -10.82 -12.48
C MET A 153 1.40 -10.83 -11.88
N VAL A 154 1.52 -10.84 -10.54
CA VAL A 154 2.81 -11.02 -9.85
C VAL A 154 3.40 -12.40 -10.17
N GLY A 155 2.59 -13.46 -10.17
CA GLY A 155 3.01 -14.78 -10.60
C GLY A 155 3.53 -14.80 -12.05
N SER A 156 2.79 -14.16 -12.96
CA SER A 156 3.22 -14.05 -14.37
C SER A 156 4.54 -13.28 -14.53
N LEU A 157 4.79 -12.26 -13.69
CA LEU A 157 6.06 -11.52 -13.69
C LEU A 157 7.22 -12.42 -13.28
N ALA A 158 7.01 -13.35 -12.33
CA ALA A 158 8.02 -14.33 -11.92
C ALA A 158 8.39 -15.30 -13.06
N ASP A 159 7.46 -15.60 -13.96
CA ASP A 159 7.65 -16.51 -15.09
C ASP A 159 8.24 -15.81 -16.35
N ALA A 160 8.60 -14.54 -16.25
CA ALA A 160 9.15 -13.79 -17.40
C ALA A 160 10.47 -14.42 -17.86
N SER A 161 10.54 -14.75 -19.15
CA SER A 161 11.72 -15.42 -19.76
C SER A 161 12.71 -14.46 -20.42
N THR A 162 12.37 -13.20 -20.57
CA THR A 162 13.20 -12.16 -21.17
C THR A 162 13.06 -10.83 -20.44
N SER A 163 14.10 -9.98 -20.50
CA SER A 163 14.03 -8.62 -19.93
C SER A 163 12.88 -7.79 -20.50
N ALA A 164 12.61 -7.93 -21.80
CA ALA A 164 11.49 -7.22 -22.43
C ALA A 164 10.12 -7.70 -21.91
N ALA A 165 9.95 -9.00 -21.69
CA ALA A 165 8.75 -9.56 -21.08
C ALA A 165 8.60 -9.08 -19.62
N ALA A 166 9.69 -9.13 -18.84
CA ALA A 166 9.71 -8.64 -17.46
C ALA A 166 9.33 -7.15 -17.38
N ALA A 167 9.87 -6.31 -18.27
CA ALA A 167 9.53 -4.88 -18.31
C ALA A 167 8.04 -4.65 -18.63
N LYS A 168 7.49 -5.37 -19.61
CA LYS A 168 6.08 -5.27 -19.99
C LYS A 168 5.15 -5.73 -18.89
N GLN A 169 5.48 -6.86 -18.25
CA GLN A 169 4.70 -7.40 -17.13
C GLN A 169 4.78 -6.48 -15.91
N ALA A 170 5.97 -5.93 -15.59
CA ALA A 170 6.12 -4.96 -14.52
C ALA A 170 5.24 -3.72 -14.71
N GLU A 171 5.13 -3.19 -15.93
CA GLU A 171 4.24 -2.06 -16.23
C GLU A 171 2.76 -2.43 -15.99
N ALA A 172 2.35 -3.63 -16.40
CA ALA A 172 1.00 -4.11 -16.14
C ALA A 172 0.72 -4.29 -14.63
N VAL A 173 1.67 -4.86 -13.88
CA VAL A 173 1.57 -5.00 -12.42
C VAL A 173 1.47 -3.64 -11.73
N ILE A 174 2.23 -2.63 -12.16
CA ILE A 174 2.14 -1.26 -11.64
C ILE A 174 0.72 -0.70 -11.81
N GLY A 175 0.10 -0.90 -12.97
CA GLY A 175 -1.28 -0.49 -13.20
C GLY A 175 -2.28 -1.19 -12.28
N GLN A 176 -2.08 -2.50 -12.03
CA GLN A 176 -2.93 -3.26 -11.11
C GLN A 176 -2.72 -2.87 -9.66
N ILE A 177 -1.47 -2.57 -9.24
CA ILE A 177 -1.19 -2.03 -7.91
C ILE A 177 -2.01 -0.75 -7.67
N ASP A 178 -2.06 0.17 -8.63
CA ASP A 178 -2.83 1.42 -8.51
C ASP A 178 -4.32 1.14 -8.30
N ALA A 179 -4.90 0.21 -9.07
CA ALA A 179 -6.30 -0.19 -8.93
C ALA A 179 -6.60 -0.81 -7.57
N VAL A 180 -5.76 -1.74 -7.11
CA VAL A 180 -5.88 -2.38 -5.78
C VAL A 180 -5.71 -1.35 -4.67
N TRP A 181 -4.77 -0.42 -4.81
CA TRP A 181 -4.52 0.62 -3.81
C TRP A 181 -5.73 1.53 -3.62
N GLN A 182 -6.32 2.01 -4.72
CA GLN A 182 -7.54 2.84 -4.66
C GLN A 182 -8.70 2.10 -3.99
N GLY A 183 -8.87 0.81 -4.31
CA GLY A 183 -9.89 -0.03 -3.67
C GLY A 183 -9.62 -0.25 -2.18
N ALA A 184 -8.38 -0.56 -1.81
CA ALA A 184 -7.98 -0.79 -0.42
C ALA A 184 -8.05 0.48 0.44
N ASP A 185 -7.68 1.65 -0.11
CA ASP A 185 -7.82 2.94 0.55
C ASP A 185 -9.29 3.27 0.83
N ALA A 186 -10.16 3.11 -0.18
CA ALA A 186 -11.58 3.33 -0.02
C ALA A 186 -12.19 2.40 1.04
N GLU A 187 -11.77 1.15 1.06
CA GLU A 187 -12.23 0.15 2.03
C GLU A 187 -11.72 0.44 3.44
N MET A 188 -10.46 0.81 3.59
CA MET A 188 -9.88 1.26 4.86
C MET A 188 -10.67 2.44 5.44
N VAL A 189 -10.96 3.45 4.62
CA VAL A 189 -11.78 4.60 5.04
C VAL A 189 -13.18 4.18 5.46
N ARG A 190 -13.80 3.22 4.75
CA ARG A 190 -15.11 2.67 5.10
C ARG A 190 -15.08 1.98 6.47
N LEU A 191 -14.10 1.12 6.71
CA LEU A 191 -13.93 0.39 7.97
C LEU A 191 -13.72 1.34 9.14
N ILE A 192 -12.85 2.33 9.00
CA ILE A 192 -12.59 3.35 10.04
C ILE A 192 -13.86 4.15 10.35
N ARG A 193 -14.63 4.56 9.33
CA ARG A 193 -15.90 5.28 9.54
C ARG A 193 -16.92 4.43 10.27
N ALA A 194 -17.12 3.18 9.86
CA ALA A 194 -18.03 2.25 10.53
C ALA A 194 -17.68 2.10 12.01
N ARG A 195 -16.38 2.02 12.34
CA ARG A 195 -15.91 1.95 13.71
C ARG A 195 -16.19 3.23 14.50
N ILE A 196 -15.93 4.40 13.91
CA ILE A 196 -16.26 5.70 14.55
C ILE A 196 -17.75 5.78 14.87
N ASP A 197 -18.61 5.35 13.96
CA ASP A 197 -20.06 5.38 14.15
C ASP A 197 -20.50 4.42 15.25
N THR A 198 -19.92 3.21 15.32
CA THR A 198 -20.15 2.25 16.41
C THR A 198 -19.76 2.85 17.77
N LEU A 199 -18.54 3.39 17.89
CA LEU A 199 -18.06 4.01 19.12
C LEU A 199 -18.93 5.20 19.56
N ARG A 200 -19.38 6.02 18.62
CA ARG A 200 -20.31 7.13 18.92
C ARG A 200 -21.66 6.62 19.42
N GLY A 201 -22.16 5.54 18.84
CA GLY A 201 -23.39 4.88 19.29
C GLY A 201 -23.28 4.35 20.72
N GLU A 202 -22.19 3.68 21.04
CA GLU A 202 -21.91 3.18 22.38
C GLU A 202 -21.76 4.33 23.41
N GLN A 203 -21.07 5.39 23.05
CA GLN A 203 -20.95 6.58 23.93
C GLN A 203 -22.32 7.23 24.19
N ALA A 204 -23.16 7.38 23.17
CA ALA A 204 -24.50 7.95 23.29
C ALA A 204 -25.38 7.06 24.20
N LEU A 205 -25.31 5.74 24.07
CA LEU A 205 -26.01 4.78 24.91
C LEU A 205 -25.57 4.90 26.36
N ASN A 206 -24.25 4.91 26.61
CA ASN A 206 -23.67 5.02 27.95
C ASN A 206 -24.08 6.35 28.62
N LEU A 207 -24.02 7.47 27.92
CA LEU A 207 -24.49 8.76 28.42
C LEU A 207 -25.99 8.75 28.73
N GLY A 208 -26.79 8.07 27.89
CA GLY A 208 -28.23 7.88 28.12
C GLY A 208 -28.52 7.10 29.38
N ILE A 209 -27.78 6.00 29.64
CA ILE A 209 -27.93 5.20 30.85
C ILE A 209 -27.55 6.01 32.10
N VAL A 210 -26.45 6.76 32.04
CA VAL A 210 -26.02 7.63 33.16
C VAL A 210 -27.06 8.71 33.42
N GLY A 211 -27.56 9.38 32.39
CA GLY A 211 -28.61 10.40 32.48
C GLY A 211 -29.90 9.86 33.11
N LEU A 212 -30.32 8.67 32.69
CA LEU A 212 -31.51 7.99 33.25
C LEU A 212 -31.28 7.61 34.71
N SER A 213 -30.10 7.15 35.08
CA SER A 213 -29.75 6.79 36.48
C SER A 213 -29.80 8.01 37.38
N ILE A 214 -29.29 9.16 36.92
CA ILE A 214 -29.35 10.42 37.66
C ILE A 214 -30.82 10.89 37.84
N LEU A 215 -31.63 10.79 36.78
CA LEU A 215 -33.04 11.14 36.82
C LEU A 215 -33.81 10.27 37.83
N LEU A 216 -33.59 8.96 37.81
CA LEU A 216 -34.21 8.02 38.75
C LEU A 216 -33.78 8.32 40.23
N ALA A 217 -32.50 8.59 40.46
CA ALA A 217 -32.01 8.96 41.78
C ALA A 217 -32.65 10.29 42.27
N ALA A 218 -32.83 11.26 41.41
CA ALA A 218 -33.50 12.50 41.73
C ALA A 218 -34.98 12.30 42.10
N ILE A 219 -35.69 11.44 41.35
CA ILE A 219 -37.12 11.10 41.61
C ILE A 219 -37.25 10.39 42.98
N LEU A 220 -36.31 9.51 43.34
CA LEU A 220 -36.35 8.79 44.62
C LEU A 220 -35.95 9.64 45.82
N ALA A 221 -35.24 10.76 45.59
CA ALA A 221 -34.81 11.67 46.65
C ALA A 221 -35.85 12.75 47.00
N PHE A 222 -36.87 12.91 46.17
CA PHE A 222 -38.01 13.81 46.41
C PHE A 222 -39.30 13.04 46.70
#